data_d136e7dbf7cd5dbc4fc8cac80085d2e5
#
_entry.id   d136e7dbf7cd5dbc4fc8cac80085d2e5
#
_cell.length_a   1.000
_cell.length_b   1.000
_cell.length_c   1.000
_cell.angle_alpha   90.00
_cell.angle_beta   90.00
_cell.angle_gamma   90.00
#
_symmetry.space_group_name_H-M   'P 1'
#
loop_
_entity.id
_entity.type
_entity.pdbx_description
1 polymer ?
#
loop_
_entity_poly.entity_id
_entity_poly.type
_entity_poly.pdbx_seq_one_letter_code
_entity_poly.pdbx_strand_id
1 'polypeptide(L)'
;PNDVLLDDKEQQIMMITGPNMSGKSALLRQTALIILMAQMGSFVPAASAHIGVVDKIFTRVGASDNISQGESTFMVEMLESASILNNISDRSIVLLDEIGRGTSTYDGISIAWAMVEYLHNHPTAHAKTLFATHYHELNEMEQMCPRVKNYHVSVKEMGNQIVFLRKLERGGTEHSFGIHVARMAGMPMSVVSRADEILRNLEQVYGNNEIVPSRSLKERGRKHPAQAVKEAAESAAPQNMQLSMFQLDDPVLIQIRDQIKGLDINSLTPIEALNKLNEIKKIAGI
;
A
#
# COMPACT_ATOMS: atom_id res chain seq x y z
N PRO A 1 -13.03 12.24 -21.89
CA PRO A 1 -11.87 13.03 -21.48
C PRO A 1 -11.92 13.25 -19.96
N ASN A 2 -10.72 13.36 -19.36
CA ASN A 2 -10.50 13.69 -17.96
C ASN A 2 -9.45 14.79 -17.88
N ASP A 3 -9.64 15.73 -16.97
CA ASP A 3 -8.68 16.77 -16.70
C ASP A 3 -7.72 16.34 -15.59
N VAL A 4 -6.43 16.63 -15.76
CA VAL A 4 -5.39 16.37 -14.76
C VAL A 4 -4.69 17.68 -14.47
N LEU A 5 -4.67 18.05 -13.20
CA LEU A 5 -3.96 19.22 -12.69
C LEU A 5 -2.95 18.75 -11.65
N LEU A 6 -1.69 19.13 -11.82
CA LEU A 6 -0.63 18.93 -10.84
C LEU A 6 0.23 20.19 -10.78
N ASP A 7 0.48 20.68 -9.58
CA ASP A 7 1.36 21.82 -9.33
C ASP A 7 2.23 21.57 -8.08
N ASP A 8 3.07 22.51 -7.72
CA ASP A 8 3.96 22.43 -6.56
C ASP A 8 3.43 23.18 -5.33
N LYS A 9 2.27 23.81 -5.41
CA LYS A 9 1.70 24.67 -4.38
C LYS A 9 0.51 24.06 -3.66
N GLU A 10 -0.50 23.60 -4.44
CA GLU A 10 -1.77 23.15 -3.91
C GLU A 10 -2.06 21.68 -4.19
N GLN A 11 -1.59 21.16 -5.33
CA GLN A 11 -1.90 19.80 -5.78
C GLN A 11 -0.68 19.09 -6.36
N GLN A 12 0.27 18.76 -5.49
CA GLN A 12 1.48 18.02 -5.86
C GLN A 12 1.17 16.54 -6.12
N ILE A 13 0.33 15.94 -5.29
CA ILE A 13 0.00 14.52 -5.34
C ILE A 13 -1.51 14.34 -5.54
N MET A 14 -1.87 13.64 -6.59
CA MET A 14 -3.25 13.23 -6.88
C MET A 14 -3.39 11.76 -6.48
N MET A 15 -4.10 11.51 -5.36
CA MET A 15 -4.51 10.16 -4.93
C MET A 15 -5.73 9.74 -5.72
N ILE A 16 -5.67 8.60 -6.40
CA ILE A 16 -6.75 8.14 -7.28
C ILE A 16 -7.25 6.80 -6.76
N THR A 17 -8.44 6.79 -6.16
CA THR A 17 -9.13 5.58 -5.71
C THR A 17 -10.17 5.11 -6.73
N GLY A 18 -10.68 3.90 -6.52
CA GLY A 18 -11.72 3.33 -7.36
C GLY A 18 -11.51 1.84 -7.64
N PRO A 19 -12.55 1.18 -8.14
CA PRO A 19 -12.51 -0.26 -8.37
C PRO A 19 -11.51 -0.66 -9.45
N ASN A 20 -11.13 -1.93 -9.47
CA ASN A 20 -10.39 -2.51 -10.59
C ASN A 20 -11.23 -2.38 -11.87
N MET A 21 -10.58 -2.28 -13.03
CA MET A 21 -11.20 -2.05 -14.34
C MET A 21 -11.82 -0.64 -14.54
N SER A 22 -11.78 0.24 -13.55
CA SER A 22 -12.30 1.61 -13.70
C SER A 22 -11.48 2.50 -14.63
N GLY A 23 -10.23 2.13 -14.91
CA GLY A 23 -9.33 2.85 -15.82
C GLY A 23 -8.25 3.68 -15.14
N LYS A 24 -7.98 3.48 -13.83
CA LYS A 24 -6.90 4.17 -13.09
C LYS A 24 -5.55 4.05 -13.80
N SER A 25 -5.10 2.83 -14.06
CA SER A 25 -3.81 2.57 -14.74
C SER A 25 -3.75 3.17 -16.15
N ALA A 26 -4.89 3.17 -16.87
CA ALA A 26 -4.96 3.80 -18.20
C ALA A 26 -4.79 5.32 -18.11
N LEU A 27 -5.37 5.97 -17.09
CA LEU A 27 -5.21 7.39 -16.84
C LEU A 27 -3.74 7.74 -16.54
N LEU A 28 -3.07 6.95 -15.68
CA LEU A 28 -1.65 7.17 -15.39
C LEU A 28 -0.79 7.07 -16.67
N ARG A 29 -0.95 5.99 -17.44
CA ARG A 29 -0.19 5.78 -18.68
C ARG A 29 -0.48 6.86 -19.70
N GLN A 30 -1.74 7.25 -19.88
CA GLN A 30 -2.13 8.34 -20.78
C GLN A 30 -1.44 9.65 -20.40
N THR A 31 -1.42 10.00 -19.10
CA THR A 31 -0.76 11.21 -18.61
C THR A 31 0.73 11.18 -18.90
N ALA A 32 1.42 10.06 -18.64
CA ALA A 32 2.84 9.90 -18.95
C ALA A 32 3.12 10.11 -20.46
N LEU A 33 2.32 9.48 -21.32
CA LEU A 33 2.48 9.60 -22.77
C LEU A 33 2.24 11.03 -23.26
N ILE A 34 1.22 11.72 -22.77
CA ILE A 34 0.94 13.13 -23.11
C ILE A 34 2.13 14.02 -22.72
N ILE A 35 2.67 13.84 -21.53
CA ILE A 35 3.83 14.60 -21.08
C ILE A 35 5.04 14.30 -21.96
N LEU A 36 5.32 13.03 -22.25
CA LEU A 36 6.43 12.63 -23.10
C LEU A 36 6.32 13.24 -24.51
N MET A 37 5.14 13.16 -25.12
CA MET A 37 4.88 13.78 -26.44
C MET A 37 5.09 15.28 -26.41
N ALA A 38 4.61 15.98 -25.38
CA ALA A 38 4.80 17.42 -25.24
C ALA A 38 6.28 17.80 -25.09
N GLN A 39 7.07 17.03 -24.29
CA GLN A 39 8.51 17.28 -24.15
C GLN A 39 9.29 17.05 -25.46
N MET A 40 8.76 16.22 -26.36
CA MET A 40 9.31 16.03 -27.71
C MET A 40 8.90 17.11 -28.71
N GLY A 41 8.03 18.06 -28.30
CA GLY A 41 7.48 19.09 -29.19
C GLY A 41 6.34 18.62 -30.10
N SER A 42 5.72 17.47 -29.77
CA SER A 42 4.57 16.94 -30.49
C SER A 42 3.25 17.56 -30.03
N PHE A 43 2.26 17.60 -30.92
CA PHE A 43 0.89 17.82 -30.52
C PHE A 43 0.40 16.69 -29.60
N VAL A 44 -0.47 17.03 -28.64
CA VAL A 44 -1.01 16.12 -27.68
C VAL A 44 -2.53 15.98 -27.84
N PRO A 45 -3.11 14.82 -27.50
CA PRO A 45 -4.55 14.57 -27.63
C PRO A 45 -5.32 15.20 -26.45
N ALA A 46 -5.30 16.53 -26.35
CA ALA A 46 -5.99 17.31 -25.34
C ALA A 46 -6.62 18.57 -25.97
N ALA A 47 -7.70 19.06 -25.37
CA ALA A 47 -8.31 20.35 -25.79
C ALA A 47 -7.36 21.52 -25.47
N SER A 48 -6.66 21.43 -24.33
CA SER A 48 -5.58 22.32 -23.92
C SER A 48 -4.58 21.58 -23.07
N ALA A 49 -3.31 22.01 -23.12
CA ALA A 49 -2.27 21.46 -22.24
C ALA A 49 -1.28 22.56 -21.87
N HIS A 50 -1.00 22.67 -20.57
CA HIS A 50 0.05 23.54 -20.04
C HIS A 50 1.00 22.66 -19.23
N ILE A 51 2.18 22.37 -19.79
CA ILE A 51 3.11 21.39 -19.24
C ILE A 51 4.46 22.06 -19.06
N GLY A 52 4.96 22.10 -17.83
CA GLY A 52 6.31 22.56 -17.52
C GLY A 52 7.37 21.60 -18.05
N VAL A 53 8.63 22.00 -17.95
CA VAL A 53 9.77 21.13 -18.31
C VAL A 53 9.88 19.99 -17.31
N VAL A 54 9.79 18.77 -17.80
CA VAL A 54 9.93 17.52 -17.05
C VAL A 54 11.28 16.89 -17.37
N ASP A 55 12.09 16.60 -16.36
CA ASP A 55 13.40 15.98 -16.54
C ASP A 55 13.35 14.45 -16.45
N LYS A 56 12.40 13.90 -15.69
CA LYS A 56 12.26 12.46 -15.50
C LYS A 56 10.77 12.08 -15.39
N ILE A 57 10.42 10.98 -16.01
CA ILE A 57 9.10 10.34 -15.88
C ILE A 57 9.33 8.98 -15.28
N PHE A 58 8.96 8.82 -14.02
CA PHE A 58 9.01 7.55 -13.32
C PHE A 58 7.67 6.86 -13.34
N THR A 59 7.65 5.58 -13.67
CA THR A 59 6.42 4.80 -13.72
C THR A 59 6.62 3.49 -12.96
N ARG A 60 5.71 3.21 -12.04
CA ARG A 60 5.48 1.89 -11.49
C ARG A 60 4.01 1.54 -11.73
N VAL A 61 3.71 1.04 -12.93
CA VAL A 61 2.35 0.79 -13.40
C VAL A 61 2.27 -0.63 -13.97
N GLY A 62 1.54 -1.50 -13.27
CA GLY A 62 1.37 -2.91 -13.61
C GLY A 62 2.47 -3.79 -13.03
N ALA A 63 2.14 -5.06 -12.74
CA ALA A 63 3.12 -6.07 -12.39
C ALA A 63 3.83 -6.55 -13.65
N SER A 64 5.13 -6.39 -13.74
CA SER A 64 5.94 -7.18 -14.66
C SER A 64 6.28 -8.49 -13.93
N ASP A 65 5.50 -9.53 -14.18
CA ASP A 65 5.82 -10.87 -13.71
C ASP A 65 7.06 -11.38 -14.46
N ASN A 66 8.24 -10.99 -14.00
CA ASN A 66 9.48 -11.51 -14.53
C ASN A 66 9.80 -12.85 -13.83
N ILE A 67 8.97 -13.87 -14.13
CA ILE A 67 9.06 -15.22 -13.56
C ILE A 67 10.44 -15.87 -13.84
N SER A 68 11.18 -15.36 -14.82
CA SER A 68 12.45 -15.95 -15.26
C SER A 68 13.60 -15.78 -14.27
N GLN A 69 13.52 -14.86 -13.30
CA GLN A 69 14.59 -14.60 -12.34
C GLN A 69 14.31 -15.12 -10.92
N GLY A 70 13.14 -15.74 -10.66
CA GLY A 70 12.78 -16.30 -9.36
C GLY A 70 12.65 -15.25 -8.22
N GLU A 71 12.63 -13.98 -8.56
CA GLU A 71 12.41 -12.90 -7.59
C GLU A 71 10.93 -12.75 -7.24
N SER A 72 10.65 -12.46 -5.98
CA SER A 72 9.30 -12.11 -5.55
C SER A 72 8.84 -10.84 -6.28
N THR A 73 7.63 -10.85 -6.85
CA THR A 73 7.02 -9.68 -7.48
C THR A 73 7.00 -8.45 -6.56
N PHE A 74 6.85 -8.69 -5.25
CA PHE A 74 6.93 -7.64 -4.23
C PHE A 74 8.35 -7.07 -4.07
N MET A 75 9.40 -7.91 -4.14
CA MET A 75 10.79 -7.43 -4.09
C MET A 75 11.11 -6.53 -5.30
N VAL A 76 10.69 -6.94 -6.49
CA VAL A 76 10.85 -6.12 -7.71
C VAL A 76 10.14 -4.78 -7.55
N GLU A 77 8.89 -4.78 -7.02
CA GLU A 77 8.15 -3.55 -6.73
C GLU A 77 8.91 -2.63 -5.75
N MET A 78 9.49 -3.19 -4.69
CA MET A 78 10.27 -2.41 -3.72
C MET A 78 11.56 -1.87 -4.31
N LEU A 79 12.28 -2.62 -5.13
CA LEU A 79 13.48 -2.16 -5.84
C LEU A 79 13.17 -1.02 -6.81
N GLU A 80 12.11 -1.12 -7.60
CA GLU A 80 11.66 -0.06 -8.50
C GLU A 80 11.24 1.18 -7.72
N SER A 81 10.46 1.01 -6.66
CA SER A 81 10.04 2.10 -5.77
C SER A 81 11.24 2.79 -5.12
N ALA A 82 12.21 2.04 -4.63
CA ALA A 82 13.45 2.58 -4.06
C ALA A 82 14.24 3.36 -5.11
N SER A 83 14.36 2.83 -6.32
CA SER A 83 15.02 3.52 -7.43
C SER A 83 14.34 4.86 -7.75
N ILE A 84 13.00 4.89 -7.77
CA ILE A 84 12.23 6.12 -7.98
C ILE A 84 12.53 7.13 -6.88
N LEU A 85 12.28 6.76 -5.61
CA LEU A 85 12.39 7.67 -4.47
C LEU A 85 13.82 8.25 -4.29
N ASN A 86 14.85 7.47 -4.63
CA ASN A 86 16.23 7.93 -4.54
C ASN A 86 16.66 8.84 -5.72
N ASN A 87 15.86 8.95 -6.79
CA ASN A 87 16.22 9.69 -8.00
C ASN A 87 15.25 10.80 -8.40
N ILE A 88 14.28 11.14 -7.56
CA ILE A 88 13.31 12.22 -7.82
C ILE A 88 14.01 13.59 -7.85
N SER A 89 13.42 14.50 -8.59
CA SER A 89 13.75 15.92 -8.65
C SER A 89 12.46 16.76 -8.51
N ASP A 90 12.61 18.07 -8.40
CA ASP A 90 11.48 19.03 -8.40
C ASP A 90 10.70 19.04 -9.71
N ARG A 91 11.32 18.58 -10.81
CA ARG A 91 10.72 18.49 -12.16
C ARG A 91 10.35 17.08 -12.57
N SER A 92 10.43 16.13 -11.66
CA SER A 92 10.03 14.74 -11.93
C SER A 92 8.51 14.57 -11.92
N ILE A 93 8.02 13.69 -12.78
CA ILE A 93 6.67 13.12 -12.73
C ILE A 93 6.78 11.68 -12.24
N VAL A 94 5.99 11.34 -11.23
CA VAL A 94 5.95 10.01 -10.63
C VAL A 94 4.55 9.41 -10.78
N LEU A 95 4.46 8.20 -11.30
CA LEU A 95 3.21 7.49 -11.56
C LEU A 95 3.27 6.13 -10.85
N LEU A 96 2.51 6.00 -9.78
CA LEU A 96 2.48 4.82 -8.93
C LEU A 96 1.11 4.16 -9.00
N ASP A 97 1.07 2.86 -9.26
CA ASP A 97 -0.17 2.11 -9.39
C ASP A 97 -0.13 0.88 -8.49
N GLU A 98 -1.07 0.85 -7.55
CA GLU A 98 -1.34 -0.26 -6.63
C GLU A 98 -0.10 -0.74 -5.82
N ILE A 99 0.68 0.19 -5.31
CA ILE A 99 1.84 -0.09 -4.46
C ILE A 99 1.41 -0.83 -3.19
N GLY A 100 2.18 -1.83 -2.77
CA GLY A 100 1.96 -2.62 -1.56
C GLY A 100 1.00 -3.80 -1.74
N ARG A 101 0.54 -4.09 -2.97
CA ARG A 101 -0.41 -5.19 -3.22
C ARG A 101 0.21 -6.59 -3.04
N GLY A 102 1.52 -6.70 -3.15
CA GLY A 102 2.26 -7.98 -3.08
C GLY A 102 2.58 -8.49 -1.67
N THR A 103 2.11 -7.82 -0.62
CA THR A 103 2.36 -8.16 0.79
C THR A 103 1.07 -8.15 1.62
N SER A 104 1.17 -8.25 2.96
CA SER A 104 0.00 -8.14 3.83
C SER A 104 -0.65 -6.75 3.71
N THR A 105 -1.97 -6.68 3.93
CA THR A 105 -2.73 -5.42 3.77
C THR A 105 -2.13 -4.28 4.60
N TYR A 106 -1.82 -4.52 5.88
CA TYR A 106 -1.28 -3.47 6.75
C TYR A 106 0.14 -3.05 6.38
N ASP A 107 1.01 -3.98 5.96
CA ASP A 107 2.34 -3.63 5.45
C ASP A 107 2.22 -2.81 4.18
N GLY A 108 1.34 -3.21 3.25
CA GLY A 108 1.10 -2.50 2.00
C GLY A 108 0.60 -1.07 2.22
N ILE A 109 -0.40 -0.88 3.09
CA ILE A 109 -0.90 0.45 3.48
C ILE A 109 0.22 1.28 4.10
N SER A 110 0.98 0.71 5.05
CA SER A 110 2.05 1.43 5.76
C SER A 110 3.15 1.90 4.82
N ILE A 111 3.55 1.06 3.86
CA ILE A 111 4.55 1.42 2.84
C ILE A 111 4.01 2.51 1.93
N ALA A 112 2.80 2.34 1.39
CA ALA A 112 2.19 3.31 0.50
C ALA A 112 2.02 4.67 1.18
N TRP A 113 1.56 4.69 2.44
CA TRP A 113 1.44 5.89 3.26
C TRP A 113 2.78 6.61 3.43
N ALA A 114 3.81 5.89 3.88
CA ALA A 114 5.14 6.44 4.10
C ALA A 114 5.77 6.99 2.79
N MET A 115 5.50 6.36 1.65
CA MET A 115 5.95 6.84 0.34
C MET A 115 5.29 8.17 -0.03
N VAL A 116 3.99 8.33 0.21
CA VAL A 116 3.28 9.60 -0.05
C VAL A 116 3.79 10.70 0.87
N GLU A 117 3.97 10.41 2.17
CA GLU A 117 4.57 11.37 3.10
C GLU A 117 5.98 11.79 2.67
N TYR A 118 6.80 10.84 2.22
CA TYR A 118 8.15 11.11 1.74
C TYR A 118 8.12 12.03 0.52
N LEU A 119 7.29 11.73 -0.49
CA LEU A 119 7.15 12.55 -1.71
C LEU A 119 6.64 13.97 -1.37
N HIS A 120 5.68 14.07 -0.46
CA HIS A 120 5.10 15.35 -0.04
C HIS A 120 6.09 16.20 0.77
N ASN A 121 6.81 15.58 1.73
CA ASN A 121 7.68 16.28 2.68
C ASN A 121 9.14 16.38 2.22
N HIS A 122 9.47 15.92 1.01
CA HIS A 122 10.84 15.95 0.52
C HIS A 122 11.39 17.39 0.54
N PRO A 123 12.58 17.64 1.08
CA PRO A 123 13.06 19.01 1.36
C PRO A 123 13.30 19.85 0.09
N THR A 124 13.60 19.21 -1.04
CA THR A 124 13.99 19.91 -2.28
C THR A 124 13.28 19.39 -3.53
N ALA A 125 12.71 18.18 -3.50
CA ALA A 125 12.10 17.56 -4.69
C ALA A 125 10.60 17.34 -4.46
N HIS A 126 9.79 18.33 -4.84
CA HIS A 126 8.33 18.21 -4.82
C HIS A 126 7.83 17.58 -6.14
N ALA A 127 8.23 16.32 -6.39
CA ALA A 127 7.85 15.61 -7.60
C ALA A 127 6.31 15.51 -7.73
N LYS A 128 5.81 15.88 -8.90
CA LYS A 128 4.37 15.79 -9.21
C LYS A 128 3.98 14.34 -9.36
N THR A 129 2.96 13.91 -8.62
CA THR A 129 2.69 12.48 -8.47
C THR A 129 1.23 12.15 -8.74
N LEU A 130 0.97 11.12 -9.56
CA LEU A 130 -0.31 10.41 -9.61
C LEU A 130 -0.14 9.07 -8.90
N PHE A 131 -0.94 8.85 -7.87
CA PHE A 131 -0.89 7.65 -7.05
C PHE A 131 -2.25 6.93 -7.10
N ALA A 132 -2.35 5.89 -7.91
CA ALA A 132 -3.54 5.05 -7.96
C ALA A 132 -3.44 3.94 -6.90
N THR A 133 -4.52 3.77 -6.15
CA THR A 133 -4.57 2.77 -5.06
C THR A 133 -5.98 2.21 -4.89
N HIS A 134 -6.05 1.05 -4.26
CA HIS A 134 -7.28 0.46 -3.75
C HIS A 134 -7.43 0.62 -2.22
N TYR A 135 -6.42 1.19 -1.56
CA TYR A 135 -6.46 1.46 -0.12
C TYR A 135 -7.24 2.74 0.16
N HIS A 136 -8.43 2.59 0.76
CA HIS A 136 -9.31 3.73 1.09
C HIS A 136 -8.75 4.55 2.25
N GLU A 137 -7.97 3.93 3.11
CA GLU A 137 -7.31 4.56 4.27
C GLU A 137 -6.39 5.71 3.85
N LEU A 138 -5.80 5.64 2.65
CA LEU A 138 -4.97 6.72 2.13
C LEU A 138 -5.76 8.00 1.80
N ASN A 139 -7.10 7.96 1.80
CA ASN A 139 -7.90 9.17 1.64
C ASN A 139 -7.71 10.17 2.81
N GLU A 140 -7.34 9.69 4.00
CA GLU A 140 -7.07 10.55 5.15
C GLU A 140 -5.86 11.45 4.94
N MET A 141 -4.95 11.10 4.03
CA MET A 141 -3.75 11.89 3.78
C MET A 141 -4.02 13.30 3.25
N GLU A 142 -5.16 13.55 2.63
CA GLU A 142 -5.56 14.89 2.20
C GLU A 142 -5.71 15.86 3.40
N GLN A 143 -6.12 15.35 4.56
CA GLN A 143 -6.25 16.15 5.78
C GLN A 143 -4.90 16.48 6.42
N MET A 144 -3.92 15.57 6.27
CA MET A 144 -2.60 15.67 6.90
C MET A 144 -1.56 16.33 6.00
N CYS A 145 -1.70 16.18 4.70
CA CYS A 145 -0.76 16.65 3.68
C CYS A 145 -1.45 17.67 2.74
N PRO A 146 -1.23 18.98 2.93
CA PRO A 146 -1.99 20.02 2.22
C PRO A 146 -1.94 19.95 0.69
N ARG A 147 -0.83 19.42 0.11
CA ARG A 147 -0.65 19.27 -1.34
C ARG A 147 -1.07 17.90 -1.87
N VAL A 148 -1.67 17.05 -1.04
CA VAL A 148 -2.32 15.80 -1.48
C VAL A 148 -3.79 16.08 -1.73
N LYS A 149 -4.32 15.58 -2.83
CA LYS A 149 -5.73 15.75 -3.21
C LYS A 149 -6.31 14.41 -3.66
N ASN A 150 -7.48 14.08 -3.08
CA ASN A 150 -8.18 12.85 -3.39
C ASN A 150 -9.07 12.99 -4.61
N TYR A 151 -9.02 11.96 -5.43
CA TYR A 151 -9.87 11.75 -6.59
C TYR A 151 -10.33 10.32 -6.64
N HIS A 152 -11.42 10.08 -7.31
CA HIS A 152 -11.86 8.73 -7.61
C HIS A 152 -12.35 8.62 -9.05
N VAL A 153 -12.29 7.40 -9.58
CA VAL A 153 -12.91 7.12 -10.87
C VAL A 153 -14.34 6.68 -10.64
N SER A 154 -15.27 7.50 -11.15
CA SER A 154 -16.69 7.32 -10.88
C SER A 154 -17.26 6.08 -11.54
N VAL A 155 -18.17 5.46 -10.81
CA VAL A 155 -18.98 4.32 -11.24
C VAL A 155 -20.46 4.63 -11.01
N LYS A 156 -21.33 4.08 -11.82
CA LYS A 156 -22.79 4.22 -11.66
C LYS A 156 -23.40 2.84 -11.44
N GLU A 157 -24.10 2.70 -10.35
CA GLU A 157 -24.91 1.53 -10.10
C GLU A 157 -26.25 1.63 -10.84
N MET A 158 -26.57 0.61 -11.63
CA MET A 158 -27.83 0.46 -12.33
C MET A 158 -28.46 -0.89 -11.98
N GLY A 159 -29.21 -0.93 -10.87
CA GLY A 159 -29.76 -2.17 -10.33
C GLY A 159 -28.66 -3.14 -9.92
N ASN A 160 -28.56 -4.29 -10.60
CA ASN A 160 -27.54 -5.31 -10.32
C ASN A 160 -26.26 -5.16 -11.15
N GLN A 161 -26.13 -4.10 -11.95
CA GLN A 161 -24.97 -3.86 -12.82
C GLN A 161 -24.23 -2.59 -12.40
N ILE A 162 -22.90 -2.62 -12.57
CA ILE A 162 -22.04 -1.46 -12.40
C ILE A 162 -21.60 -0.99 -13.78
N VAL A 163 -21.77 0.29 -14.04
CA VAL A 163 -21.29 0.96 -15.23
C VAL A 163 -20.08 1.81 -14.86
N PHE A 164 -18.92 1.48 -15.41
CA PHE A 164 -17.71 2.28 -15.24
C PHE A 164 -17.78 3.52 -16.11
N LEU A 165 -17.99 4.68 -15.50
CA LEU A 165 -18.08 5.96 -16.23
C LEU A 165 -16.72 6.44 -16.70
N ARG A 166 -15.66 5.97 -16.09
CA ARG A 166 -14.26 6.33 -16.38
C ARG A 166 -14.03 7.83 -16.29
N LYS A 167 -14.77 8.49 -15.41
CA LYS A 167 -14.63 9.92 -15.12
C LYS A 167 -13.91 10.09 -13.81
N LEU A 168 -12.91 10.97 -13.81
CA LEU A 168 -12.18 11.39 -12.64
C LEU A 168 -12.98 12.48 -11.94
N GLU A 169 -13.32 12.24 -10.68
CA GLU A 169 -14.08 13.17 -9.85
C GLU A 169 -13.32 13.45 -8.55
N ARG A 170 -13.50 14.64 -8.00
CA ARG A 170 -12.87 15.07 -6.76
C ARG A 170 -13.45 14.31 -5.57
N GLY A 171 -12.60 13.96 -4.59
CA GLY A 171 -12.93 13.21 -3.38
C GLY A 171 -12.54 11.74 -3.48
N GLY A 172 -12.43 11.07 -2.35
CA GLY A 172 -12.18 9.63 -2.25
C GLY A 172 -13.47 8.83 -2.41
N THR A 173 -13.34 7.52 -2.63
CA THR A 173 -14.44 6.58 -2.49
C THR A 173 -14.20 5.70 -1.27
N GLU A 174 -15.25 5.44 -0.52
CA GLU A 174 -15.23 4.55 0.65
C GLU A 174 -15.74 3.14 0.30
N HIS A 175 -16.34 2.96 -0.88
CA HIS A 175 -16.97 1.71 -1.27
C HIS A 175 -16.07 0.83 -2.12
N SER A 176 -16.00 -0.44 -1.73
CA SER A 176 -15.36 -1.51 -2.48
C SER A 176 -16.38 -2.16 -3.45
N PHE A 177 -15.98 -2.34 -4.71
CA PHE A 177 -16.83 -2.95 -5.74
C PHE A 177 -16.38 -4.37 -6.12
N GLY A 178 -15.46 -4.97 -5.36
CA GLY A 178 -14.88 -6.27 -5.69
C GLY A 178 -15.93 -7.39 -5.86
N ILE A 179 -16.91 -7.46 -4.97
CA ILE A 179 -17.98 -8.48 -5.01
C ILE A 179 -18.88 -8.26 -6.23
N HIS A 180 -19.17 -7.01 -6.58
CA HIS A 180 -19.93 -6.70 -7.79
C HIS A 180 -19.19 -7.13 -9.06
N VAL A 181 -17.87 -6.93 -9.12
CA VAL A 181 -17.05 -7.41 -10.24
C VAL A 181 -17.04 -8.94 -10.30
N ALA A 182 -16.95 -9.62 -9.15
CA ALA A 182 -17.05 -11.09 -9.09
C ALA A 182 -18.40 -11.60 -9.64
N ARG A 183 -19.50 -10.92 -9.30
CA ARG A 183 -20.83 -11.22 -9.85
C ARG A 183 -20.89 -11.03 -11.36
N MET A 184 -20.35 -9.94 -11.86
CA MET A 184 -20.28 -9.66 -13.31
C MET A 184 -19.42 -10.67 -14.07
N ALA A 185 -18.38 -11.20 -13.44
CA ALA A 185 -17.53 -12.26 -13.98
C ALA A 185 -18.21 -13.64 -14.03
N GLY A 186 -19.46 -13.75 -13.53
CA GLY A 186 -20.21 -15.01 -13.56
C GLY A 186 -19.88 -15.97 -12.42
N MET A 187 -19.33 -15.45 -11.30
CA MET A 187 -19.09 -16.28 -10.11
C MET A 187 -20.42 -16.84 -9.57
N PRO A 188 -20.48 -18.09 -9.07
CA PRO A 188 -21.70 -18.69 -8.54
C PRO A 188 -22.36 -17.79 -7.49
N MET A 189 -23.68 -17.59 -7.58
CA MET A 189 -24.43 -16.69 -6.71
C MET A 189 -24.31 -17.03 -5.22
N SER A 190 -24.17 -18.33 -4.90
CA SER A 190 -23.93 -18.77 -3.51
C SER A 190 -22.62 -18.22 -2.93
N VAL A 191 -21.56 -18.15 -3.75
CA VAL A 191 -20.26 -17.57 -3.35
C VAL A 191 -20.40 -16.05 -3.21
N VAL A 192 -21.04 -15.38 -4.17
CA VAL A 192 -21.24 -13.93 -4.15
C VAL A 192 -22.05 -13.50 -2.93
N SER A 193 -23.17 -14.19 -2.64
CA SER A 193 -24.01 -13.89 -1.46
C SER A 193 -23.25 -14.10 -0.16
N ARG A 194 -22.46 -15.18 -0.07
CA ARG A 194 -21.67 -15.43 1.12
C ARG A 194 -20.55 -14.40 1.31
N ALA A 195 -19.94 -13.94 0.21
CA ALA A 195 -18.94 -12.87 0.25
C ALA A 195 -19.54 -11.54 0.75
N ASP A 196 -20.75 -11.19 0.31
CA ASP A 196 -21.49 -10.02 0.81
C ASP A 196 -21.75 -10.08 2.32
N GLU A 197 -22.16 -11.24 2.83
CA GLU A 197 -22.38 -11.44 4.28
C GLU A 197 -21.06 -11.27 5.06
N ILE A 198 -19.98 -11.86 4.58
CA ILE A 198 -18.65 -11.77 5.22
C ILE A 198 -18.17 -10.32 5.21
N LEU A 199 -18.32 -9.61 4.08
CA LEU A 199 -17.90 -8.22 3.95
C LEU A 199 -18.60 -7.34 4.99
N ARG A 200 -19.94 -7.45 5.10
CA ARG A 200 -20.71 -6.69 6.10
C ARG A 200 -20.26 -6.98 7.53
N ASN A 201 -19.95 -8.23 7.85
CA ASN A 201 -19.44 -8.59 9.18
C ASN A 201 -18.06 -7.98 9.44
N LEU A 202 -17.16 -7.99 8.45
CA LEU A 202 -15.85 -7.38 8.56
C LEU A 202 -15.95 -5.86 8.72
N GLU A 203 -16.76 -5.18 7.92
CA GLU A 203 -17.00 -3.73 8.02
C GLU A 203 -17.58 -3.34 9.40
N GLN A 204 -18.47 -4.15 9.99
CA GLN A 204 -18.99 -3.91 11.33
C GLN A 204 -17.95 -4.09 12.44
N VAL A 205 -17.04 -5.05 12.29
CA VAL A 205 -15.98 -5.33 13.28
C VAL A 205 -14.85 -4.29 13.20
N TYR A 206 -14.48 -3.87 11.99
CA TYR A 206 -13.35 -2.97 11.75
C TYR A 206 -13.75 -1.50 11.58
N GLY A 207 -14.99 -1.19 11.20
CA GLY A 207 -15.48 0.18 11.03
C GLY A 207 -15.59 0.98 12.34
N ASN A 208 -15.43 0.34 13.50
CA ASN A 208 -15.38 1.02 14.81
C ASN A 208 -13.96 1.35 15.28
N ASN A 209 -12.92 0.98 14.52
CA ASN A 209 -11.52 1.30 14.83
C ASN A 209 -10.98 2.25 13.75
N GLU A 210 -11.17 3.54 13.93
CA GLU A 210 -10.43 4.56 13.18
C GLU A 210 -8.93 4.35 13.41
N ILE A 211 -8.21 3.97 12.35
CA ILE A 211 -6.74 3.93 12.36
C ILE A 211 -6.26 5.38 12.28
N VAL A 212 -6.21 6.07 13.40
CA VAL A 212 -5.55 7.36 13.50
C VAL A 212 -4.08 7.11 13.81
N PRO A 213 -3.14 7.33 12.86
CA PRO A 213 -1.72 7.30 13.18
C PRO A 213 -1.40 8.48 14.08
N SER A 214 -1.11 8.20 15.35
CA SER A 214 -0.76 9.25 16.30
C SER A 214 0.59 9.89 15.94
N ARG A 215 0.55 11.15 15.54
CA ARG A 215 1.61 12.16 15.50
C ARG A 215 2.76 12.03 14.49
N SER A 216 2.89 13.12 13.72
CA SER A 216 4.02 13.40 12.82
C SER A 216 5.38 13.26 13.53
N LEU A 217 6.36 12.73 12.78
CA LEU A 217 7.76 12.52 13.17
C LEU A 217 8.53 13.78 13.62
N LYS A 218 7.91 14.97 13.64
CA LYS A 218 8.57 16.26 13.97
C LYS A 218 8.77 16.54 15.45
N GLU A 219 8.20 15.76 16.37
CA GLU A 219 8.30 16.06 17.82
C GLU A 219 9.02 14.99 18.67
N ARG A 220 9.78 14.09 18.10
CA ARG A 220 10.70 13.26 18.90
C ARG A 220 12.01 13.98 19.14
N GLY A 221 11.98 14.97 20.02
CA GLY A 221 13.15 15.45 20.71
C GLY A 221 13.82 14.28 21.45
N ARG A 222 15.14 14.21 21.31
CA ARG A 222 16.05 13.20 21.84
C ARG A 222 15.70 12.82 23.29
N LYS A 223 15.09 11.67 23.53
CA LYS A 223 15.16 10.97 24.81
C LYS A 223 15.98 9.68 24.63
N HIS A 224 16.83 9.41 25.61
CA HIS A 224 17.75 8.27 25.63
C HIS A 224 17.01 6.91 25.49
N PRO A 225 17.57 5.92 24.75
CA PRO A 225 16.90 4.64 24.47
C PRO A 225 16.56 3.77 25.70
N ALA A 226 17.23 4.02 26.84
CA ALA A 226 17.05 3.21 28.04
C ALA A 226 15.77 3.54 28.86
N GLN A 227 15.12 4.70 28.64
CA GLN A 227 13.88 5.05 29.33
C GLN A 227 12.62 4.63 28.58
N ALA A 228 12.69 4.55 27.23
CA ALA A 228 11.55 4.14 26.42
C ALA A 228 11.16 2.67 26.62
N VAL A 229 12.09 1.81 27.01
CA VAL A 229 11.84 0.38 27.28
C VAL A 229 11.15 0.14 28.62
N LYS A 230 11.33 1.02 29.62
CA LYS A 230 10.65 0.89 30.93
C LYS A 230 9.20 1.38 30.91
N GLU A 231 8.92 2.45 30.20
CA GLU A 231 7.54 2.99 30.10
C GLU A 231 6.61 2.09 29.25
N ALA A 232 7.18 1.35 28.28
CA ALA A 232 6.42 0.37 27.49
C ALA A 232 6.09 -0.92 28.26
N ALA A 233 6.86 -1.26 29.32
CA ALA A 233 6.65 -2.45 30.14
C ALA A 233 5.60 -2.26 31.26
N GLU A 234 5.33 -1.02 31.67
CA GLU A 234 4.38 -0.71 32.76
C GLU A 234 2.95 -0.39 32.28
N SER A 235 2.73 -0.21 30.98
CA SER A 235 1.40 0.04 30.41
C SER A 235 0.69 -1.18 29.82
N ALA A 236 1.29 -2.36 29.88
CA ALA A 236 0.70 -3.60 29.38
C ALA A 236 0.03 -4.40 30.51
N ALA A 237 -1.15 -3.97 30.92
CA ALA A 237 -2.09 -4.86 31.59
C ALA A 237 -2.86 -5.69 30.54
N PRO A 238 -3.11 -6.98 30.79
CA PRO A 238 -3.58 -7.88 29.76
C PRO A 238 -5.07 -7.69 29.49
N GLN A 239 -5.43 -7.13 28.36
CA GLN A 239 -6.75 -7.36 27.78
C GLN A 239 -6.61 -8.40 26.68
N ASN A 240 -6.95 -9.63 27.02
CA ASN A 240 -7.22 -10.70 26.09
C ASN A 240 -8.26 -10.23 25.07
N MET A 241 -7.85 -9.98 23.82
CA MET A 241 -8.73 -10.13 22.69
C MET A 241 -7.96 -10.79 21.54
N GLN A 242 -8.29 -12.03 21.41
CA GLN A 242 -7.86 -13.08 20.54
C GLN A 242 -8.04 -12.67 19.07
N LEU A 243 -6.98 -12.23 18.41
CA LEU A 243 -6.85 -12.30 16.95
C LEU A 243 -6.47 -13.73 16.57
N SER A 244 -7.44 -14.62 16.72
CA SER A 244 -7.32 -16.04 16.43
C SER A 244 -8.15 -16.39 15.21
N MET A 245 -7.65 -16.05 13.99
CA MET A 245 -8.25 -16.66 12.80
C MET A 245 -7.27 -16.99 11.66
N PHE A 246 -5.98 -16.68 11.77
CA PHE A 246 -4.92 -17.17 10.88
C PHE A 246 -3.57 -17.34 11.58
N GLN A 247 -3.57 -17.82 12.83
CA GLN A 247 -2.42 -18.54 13.34
C GLN A 247 -2.65 -20.01 12.99
N LEU A 248 -2.10 -20.45 11.88
CA LEU A 248 -1.64 -21.82 11.74
C LEU A 248 -0.49 -21.96 12.74
N ASP A 249 -0.81 -22.19 14.01
CA ASP A 249 0.10 -22.69 15.02
C ASP A 249 0.42 -24.12 14.60
N ASP A 250 1.42 -24.26 13.73
CA ASP A 250 2.01 -25.55 13.44
C ASP A 250 2.57 -26.07 14.77
N PRO A 251 2.04 -27.18 15.30
CA PRO A 251 2.49 -27.74 16.58
C PRO A 251 4.00 -27.97 16.62
N VAL A 252 4.63 -28.21 15.48
CA VAL A 252 6.07 -28.39 15.32
C VAL A 252 6.82 -27.08 15.56
N LEU A 253 6.32 -25.95 15.03
CA LEU A 253 6.93 -24.63 15.26
C LEU A 253 6.80 -24.18 16.72
N ILE A 254 5.70 -24.50 17.37
CA ILE A 254 5.50 -24.23 18.81
C ILE A 254 6.53 -25.03 19.63
N GLN A 255 6.69 -26.31 19.38
CA GLN A 255 7.68 -27.14 20.05
C GLN A 255 9.11 -26.65 19.84
N ILE A 256 9.48 -26.27 18.64
CA ILE A 256 10.81 -25.71 18.35
C ILE A 256 11.03 -24.40 19.12
N ARG A 257 10.05 -23.49 19.10
CA ARG A 257 10.12 -22.22 19.84
C ARG A 257 10.29 -22.43 21.34
N ASP A 258 9.54 -23.33 21.93
CA ASP A 258 9.58 -23.58 23.36
C ASP A 258 10.88 -24.28 23.78
N GLN A 259 11.43 -25.15 22.96
CA GLN A 259 12.75 -25.73 23.15
C GLN A 259 13.85 -24.66 23.10
N ILE A 260 13.80 -23.75 22.16
CA ILE A 260 14.78 -22.64 21.99
C ILE A 260 14.68 -21.66 23.18
N LYS A 261 13.46 -21.33 23.64
CA LYS A 261 13.26 -20.45 24.80
C LYS A 261 13.81 -21.00 26.11
N GLY A 262 13.79 -22.32 26.28
CA GLY A 262 14.31 -23.00 27.47
C GLY A 262 15.82 -23.18 27.49
N LEU A 263 16.56 -22.80 26.45
CA LEU A 263 18.02 -22.98 26.37
C LEU A 263 18.77 -21.76 26.95
N ASP A 264 19.56 -22.02 27.98
CA ASP A 264 20.58 -21.07 28.42
C ASP A 264 21.87 -21.28 27.63
N ILE A 265 22.08 -20.45 26.61
CA ILE A 265 23.21 -20.57 25.68
C ILE A 265 24.57 -20.43 26.38
N ASN A 266 24.62 -19.73 27.53
CA ASN A 266 25.88 -19.47 28.25
C ASN A 266 26.32 -20.66 29.12
N SER A 267 25.43 -21.60 29.39
CA SER A 267 25.72 -22.78 30.21
C SER A 267 25.99 -24.05 29.39
N LEU A 268 25.77 -24.02 28.07
CA LEU A 268 25.92 -25.19 27.20
C LEU A 268 27.36 -25.43 26.78
N THR A 269 27.83 -26.68 26.92
CA THR A 269 29.06 -27.11 26.25
C THR A 269 28.86 -27.29 24.74
N PRO A 270 29.92 -27.26 23.93
CA PRO A 270 29.81 -27.45 22.45
C PRO A 270 29.12 -28.77 22.06
N ILE A 271 29.32 -29.82 22.81
CA ILE A 271 28.70 -31.15 22.55
C ILE A 271 27.20 -31.11 22.89
N GLU A 272 26.81 -30.47 23.99
CA GLU A 272 25.39 -30.30 24.37
C GLU A 272 24.66 -29.41 23.36
N ALA A 273 25.31 -28.35 22.86
CA ALA A 273 24.75 -27.50 21.81
C ALA A 273 24.47 -28.25 20.51
N LEU A 274 25.41 -29.11 20.07
CA LEU A 274 25.24 -29.99 18.90
C LEU A 274 24.10 -31.01 19.10
N ASN A 275 24.00 -31.59 20.30
CA ASN A 275 22.91 -32.52 20.62
C ASN A 275 21.55 -31.81 20.59
N LYS A 276 21.45 -30.60 21.14
CA LYS A 276 20.22 -29.80 21.11
C LYS A 276 19.83 -29.37 19.67
N LEU A 277 20.77 -29.00 18.87
CA LEU A 277 20.54 -28.72 17.43
C LEU A 277 20.01 -29.99 16.72
N ASN A 278 20.53 -31.15 17.02
CA ASN A 278 20.09 -32.40 16.42
C ASN A 278 18.67 -32.80 16.88
N GLU A 279 18.32 -32.53 18.15
CA GLU A 279 16.94 -32.68 18.65
C GLU A 279 15.96 -31.75 17.91
N ILE A 280 16.30 -30.48 17.79
CA ILE A 280 15.47 -29.50 17.07
C ILE A 280 15.30 -29.90 15.60
N LYS A 281 16.38 -30.35 14.96
CA LYS A 281 16.34 -30.84 13.58
C LYS A 281 15.41 -32.03 13.41
N LYS A 282 15.41 -32.99 14.35
CA LYS A 282 14.49 -34.15 14.34
C LYS A 282 13.02 -33.72 14.51
N ILE A 283 12.76 -32.71 15.36
CA ILE A 283 11.41 -32.16 15.53
C ILE A 283 10.92 -31.48 14.26
N ALA A 284 11.82 -30.78 13.55
CA ALA A 284 11.53 -30.14 12.28
C ALA A 284 11.31 -31.13 11.10
N GLY A 285 11.62 -32.43 11.29
CA GLY A 285 11.45 -33.44 10.24
C GLY A 285 12.51 -33.38 9.14
N ILE A 286 13.69 -32.80 9.43
CA ILE A 286 14.77 -32.58 8.46
C ILE A 286 15.97 -33.49 8.78
#